data_068e73a07e93ab29c9d6c237c85429ad
#
_entry.id   068e73a07e93ab29c9d6c237c85429ad
#
_cell.length_a   1.000
_cell.length_b   1.000
_cell.length_c   1.000
_cell.angle_alpha   90.00
_cell.angle_beta   90.00
_cell.angle_gamma   90.00
#
_symmetry.space_group_name_H-M   'P 1'
#
loop_
_entity.id
_entity.type
_entity.pdbx_description
1 polymer ?
#
loop_
_entity_poly.entity_id
_entity_poly.type
_entity_poly.pdbx_seq_one_letter_code
_entity_poly.pdbx_strand_id
1 'polypeptide(L)'
;MQIRIAENGSQPPHLTRAPYHTALKWVPKDADMRQIDTPMPVFMTQNAFIRMCAHAGSDLDNEVGGWMAGKYCRDSLHGTPFVIIDTVLPAVYTKHGAAHLTFTGDTQVALHNHLEENYPQKDLLGWYHTHPRMGVFFSQWDTWLHQNFFPEPWQVALVIEPHQSIGGLFIRQPDGSLDQRRYFGFYELTNRNQGGIVFWHNLQPASIRNEQSQEVINS
;
A
#
# COMPACT_ATOMS: atom_id res chain seq x y z
N MET A 1 8.73 12.71 -30.35
CA MET A 1 9.43 12.98 -29.09
C MET A 1 9.46 11.67 -28.32
N GLN A 2 10.59 10.95 -28.33
CA GLN A 2 10.72 9.71 -27.56
C GLN A 2 10.97 10.11 -26.09
N ILE A 3 10.00 9.85 -25.23
CA ILE A 3 10.20 9.92 -23.79
C ILE A 3 11.10 8.73 -23.44
N ARG A 4 12.39 8.97 -23.25
CA ARG A 4 13.24 8.01 -22.55
C ARG A 4 12.81 8.08 -21.08
N ILE A 5 12.01 7.10 -20.67
CA ILE A 5 11.95 6.73 -19.26
C ILE A 5 13.37 6.27 -18.97
N ALA A 6 14.09 7.00 -18.13
CA ALA A 6 15.40 6.57 -17.68
C ALA A 6 15.20 5.13 -17.12
N GLU A 7 16.03 4.21 -17.59
CA GLU A 7 16.24 2.92 -16.95
C GLU A 7 16.91 3.24 -15.58
N ASN A 8 16.10 3.70 -14.63
CA ASN A 8 16.49 3.67 -13.24
C ASN A 8 16.50 2.19 -12.89
N GLY A 9 17.67 1.57 -13.01
CA GLY A 9 17.90 0.26 -12.45
C GLY A 9 17.38 0.32 -11.02
N SER A 10 16.47 -0.59 -10.68
CA SER A 10 15.82 -0.64 -9.37
C SER A 10 16.88 -0.49 -8.29
N GLN A 11 16.74 0.52 -7.44
CA GLN A 11 17.68 0.72 -6.35
C GLN A 11 17.67 -0.55 -5.47
N PRO A 12 18.83 -1.02 -5.01
CA PRO A 12 18.88 -2.18 -4.15
C PRO A 12 18.08 -1.89 -2.87
N PRO A 13 17.38 -2.90 -2.32
CA PRO A 13 16.59 -2.71 -1.11
C PRO A 13 17.46 -2.23 0.06
N HIS A 14 16.91 -1.33 0.87
CA HIS A 14 17.56 -0.92 2.12
C HIS A 14 17.65 -2.12 3.09
N LEU A 15 18.85 -2.50 3.48
CA LEU A 15 19.05 -3.58 4.44
C LEU A 15 18.80 -3.04 5.86
N THR A 16 17.69 -3.47 6.48
CA THR A 16 17.29 -3.06 7.83
C THR A 16 16.41 -4.13 8.47
N ARG A 17 16.20 -4.04 9.78
CA ARG A 17 15.30 -4.97 10.47
C ARG A 17 13.84 -4.55 10.28
N ALA A 18 12.99 -5.52 9.93
CA ALA A 18 11.56 -5.27 9.82
C ALA A 18 10.97 -4.85 11.19
N PRO A 19 10.21 -3.75 11.26
CA PRO A 19 9.81 -3.12 12.53
C PRO A 19 8.57 -3.75 13.18
N TYR A 20 8.45 -5.08 13.20
CA TYR A 20 7.29 -5.79 13.76
C TYR A 20 7.02 -5.45 15.22
N HIS A 21 8.06 -5.18 16.02
CA HIS A 21 7.95 -4.89 17.45
C HIS A 21 7.34 -3.51 17.78
N THR A 22 7.21 -2.64 16.77
CA THR A 22 6.57 -1.33 16.88
C THR A 22 5.36 -1.22 15.96
N ALA A 23 4.82 -2.32 15.51
CA ALA A 23 3.72 -2.34 14.57
C ALA A 23 2.52 -3.13 15.10
N LEU A 24 1.33 -2.66 14.76
CA LEU A 24 0.07 -3.36 14.96
C LEU A 24 -0.37 -3.95 13.61
N LYS A 25 -0.49 -5.28 13.54
CA LYS A 25 -0.95 -5.97 12.33
C LYS A 25 -2.47 -5.83 12.20
N TRP A 26 -2.92 -5.31 11.08
CA TRP A 26 -4.31 -5.28 10.66
C TRP A 26 -4.55 -6.35 9.61
N VAL A 27 -5.68 -7.05 9.70
CA VAL A 27 -6.06 -8.12 8.77
C VAL A 27 -7.51 -7.98 8.35
N PRO A 28 -7.92 -8.44 7.16
CA PRO A 28 -9.32 -8.48 6.77
C PRO A 28 -10.15 -9.30 7.76
N LYS A 29 -11.35 -8.82 8.12
CA LYS A 29 -12.25 -9.51 9.08
C LYS A 29 -12.72 -10.87 8.57
N ASP A 30 -12.95 -10.95 7.25
CA ASP A 30 -13.50 -12.15 6.60
C ASP A 30 -12.38 -13.08 6.05
N ALA A 31 -11.11 -12.78 6.36
CA ALA A 31 -10.01 -13.63 5.94
C ALA A 31 -10.06 -14.98 6.67
N ASP A 32 -10.07 -16.08 5.92
CA ASP A 32 -9.77 -17.39 6.48
C ASP A 32 -8.40 -17.31 7.20
N MET A 33 -8.31 -17.92 8.39
CA MET A 33 -7.11 -17.92 9.23
C MET A 33 -5.85 -18.40 8.47
N ARG A 34 -6.01 -19.17 7.39
CA ARG A 34 -4.93 -19.61 6.49
C ARG A 34 -4.50 -18.57 5.47
N GLN A 35 -5.24 -17.44 5.36
CA GLN A 35 -4.99 -16.39 4.36
C GLN A 35 -4.50 -15.08 4.98
N ILE A 36 -4.12 -15.10 6.25
CA ILE A 36 -3.62 -13.91 6.97
C ILE A 36 -2.21 -13.52 6.53
N ASP A 37 -1.48 -14.44 5.90
CA ASP A 37 -0.13 -14.16 5.44
C ASP A 37 -0.15 -13.37 4.15
N THR A 38 0.47 -12.20 4.20
CA THR A 38 0.66 -11.34 3.04
C THR A 38 1.84 -11.85 2.21
N PRO A 39 1.78 -11.78 0.87
CA PRO A 39 2.93 -12.12 0.03
C PRO A 39 4.19 -11.32 0.36
N MET A 40 4.01 -10.10 0.81
CA MET A 40 5.05 -9.19 1.27
C MET A 40 4.49 -8.31 2.40
N PRO A 41 5.21 -8.14 3.53
CA PRO A 41 4.81 -7.23 4.59
C PRO A 41 4.83 -5.77 4.12
N VAL A 42 3.74 -5.06 4.38
CA VAL A 42 3.60 -3.63 4.13
C VAL A 42 3.44 -2.93 5.46
N PHE A 43 4.39 -2.06 5.80
CA PHE A 43 4.32 -1.19 6.95
C PHE A 43 3.85 0.19 6.51
N MET A 44 3.01 0.83 7.32
CA MET A 44 2.50 2.17 7.04
C MET A 44 2.56 3.02 8.30
N THR A 45 3.09 4.24 8.18
CA THR A 45 3.07 5.19 9.30
C THR A 45 1.66 5.74 9.52
N GLN A 46 1.33 6.08 10.76
CA GLN A 46 0.04 6.70 11.09
C GLN A 46 -0.18 8.01 10.31
N ASN A 47 0.86 8.81 10.12
CA ASN A 47 0.77 10.04 9.34
C ASN A 47 0.43 9.78 7.86
N ALA A 48 1.03 8.77 7.23
CA ALA A 48 0.69 8.39 5.85
C ALA A 48 -0.77 7.93 5.75
N PHE A 49 -1.23 7.10 6.69
CA PHE A 49 -2.62 6.65 6.76
C PHE A 49 -3.61 7.82 6.90
N ILE A 50 -3.36 8.75 7.84
CA ILE A 50 -4.22 9.93 8.06
C ILE A 50 -4.28 10.79 6.79
N ARG A 51 -3.14 11.10 6.18
CA ARG A 51 -3.08 11.95 4.98
C ARG A 51 -3.81 11.32 3.80
N MET A 52 -3.66 10.02 3.64
CA MET A 52 -4.34 9.26 2.58
C MET A 52 -5.86 9.23 2.81
N CYS A 53 -6.32 8.95 4.03
CA CYS A 53 -7.75 8.99 4.36
C CYS A 53 -8.35 10.40 4.23
N ALA A 54 -7.61 11.44 4.62
CA ALA A 54 -8.03 12.83 4.44
C ALA A 54 -8.21 13.19 2.96
N HIS A 55 -7.28 12.76 2.10
CA HIS A 55 -7.42 12.96 0.65
C HIS A 55 -8.57 12.12 0.07
N ALA A 56 -8.71 10.85 0.50
CA ALA A 56 -9.83 10.01 0.08
C ALA A 56 -11.21 10.61 0.43
N GLY A 57 -11.30 11.34 1.53
CA GLY A 57 -12.51 12.04 1.96
C GLY A 57 -12.71 13.43 1.31
N SER A 58 -11.79 13.90 0.49
CA SER A 58 -11.88 15.24 -0.12
C SER A 58 -12.88 15.30 -1.29
N ASP A 59 -13.16 14.18 -1.93
CA ASP A 59 -14.21 14.03 -2.94
C ASP A 59 -14.89 12.67 -2.75
N LEU A 60 -16.17 12.69 -2.42
CA LEU A 60 -16.96 11.50 -2.17
C LEU A 60 -17.77 11.02 -3.40
N ASP A 61 -17.79 11.82 -4.43
CA ASP A 61 -18.56 11.53 -5.64
C ASP A 61 -17.68 11.09 -6.81
N ASN A 62 -16.41 11.50 -6.82
CA ASN A 62 -15.44 11.14 -7.84
C ASN A 62 -14.26 10.36 -7.24
N GLU A 63 -13.62 9.54 -8.07
CA GLU A 63 -12.39 8.88 -7.70
C GLU A 63 -11.25 9.90 -7.53
N VAL A 64 -10.56 9.81 -6.41
CA VAL A 64 -9.31 10.51 -6.15
C VAL A 64 -8.21 9.50 -5.88
N GLY A 65 -6.97 9.90 -6.07
CA GLY A 65 -5.85 9.01 -5.81
C GLY A 65 -4.50 9.72 -5.83
N GLY A 66 -3.45 8.94 -5.70
CA GLY A 66 -2.09 9.46 -5.67
C GLY A 66 -1.06 8.36 -5.49
N TRP A 67 0.19 8.78 -5.26
CA TRP A 67 1.29 7.87 -5.05
C TRP A 67 1.58 7.64 -3.56
N MET A 68 2.10 6.46 -3.28
CA MET A 68 2.67 6.06 -2.00
C MET A 68 4.18 5.93 -2.16
N ALA A 69 4.92 6.60 -1.29
CA ALA A 69 6.38 6.58 -1.29
C ALA A 69 6.93 6.27 0.10
N GLY A 70 8.20 5.88 0.16
CA GLY A 70 8.87 5.51 1.38
C GLY A 70 10.12 4.69 1.13
N LYS A 71 10.23 3.50 1.72
CA LYS A 71 11.42 2.66 1.57
C LYS A 71 11.08 1.23 1.17
N TYR A 72 11.70 0.75 0.11
CA TYR A 72 11.79 -0.68 -0.17
C TYR A 72 12.95 -1.28 0.61
N CYS A 73 12.66 -2.28 1.42
CA CYS A 73 13.59 -2.83 2.38
C CYS A 73 13.73 -4.36 2.23
N ARG A 74 14.84 -4.87 2.74
CA ARG A 74 15.05 -6.30 2.99
C ARG A 74 15.39 -6.50 4.46
N ASP A 75 14.68 -7.42 5.11
CA ASP A 75 14.95 -7.73 6.52
C ASP A 75 16.36 -8.31 6.69
N SER A 76 17.14 -7.67 7.53
CA SER A 76 18.54 -8.06 7.77
C SER A 76 18.69 -9.40 8.49
N LEU A 77 17.61 -9.93 9.11
CA LEU A 77 17.63 -11.20 9.81
C LEU A 77 17.18 -12.37 8.92
N HIS A 78 16.08 -12.16 8.19
CA HIS A 78 15.43 -13.24 7.42
C HIS A 78 15.55 -13.09 5.91
N GLY A 79 16.09 -11.97 5.42
CA GLY A 79 16.19 -11.68 3.99
C GLY A 79 14.85 -11.41 3.29
N THR A 80 13.73 -11.34 4.03
CA THR A 80 12.41 -11.13 3.49
C THR A 80 12.25 -9.69 3.00
N PRO A 81 11.73 -9.45 1.79
CA PRO A 81 11.43 -8.11 1.31
C PRO A 81 10.22 -7.53 2.04
N PHE A 82 10.22 -6.22 2.27
CA PHE A 82 9.10 -5.47 2.82
C PHE A 82 9.15 -4.01 2.41
N VAL A 83 8.05 -3.29 2.56
CA VAL A 83 7.99 -1.85 2.29
C VAL A 83 7.51 -1.06 3.51
N ILE A 84 8.00 0.17 3.64
CA ILE A 84 7.55 1.14 4.64
C ILE A 84 7.00 2.36 3.92
N ILE A 85 5.69 2.53 3.95
CA ILE A 85 4.98 3.68 3.39
C ILE A 85 4.94 4.77 4.46
N ASP A 86 5.62 5.87 4.23
CA ASP A 86 5.69 7.02 5.15
C ASP A 86 5.29 8.34 4.50
N THR A 87 5.06 8.34 3.19
CA THR A 87 4.74 9.52 2.40
C THR A 87 3.60 9.23 1.43
N VAL A 88 2.70 10.18 1.32
CA VAL A 88 1.56 10.15 0.40
C VAL A 88 1.60 11.42 -0.45
N LEU A 89 1.51 11.25 -1.75
CA LEU A 89 1.53 12.32 -2.75
C LEU A 89 0.18 12.32 -3.49
N PRO A 90 -0.79 13.16 -3.07
CA PRO A 90 -2.05 13.31 -3.76
C PRO A 90 -1.86 13.75 -5.21
N ALA A 91 -2.59 13.15 -6.14
CA ALA A 91 -2.62 13.59 -7.52
C ALA A 91 -3.53 14.82 -7.65
N VAL A 92 -2.94 15.97 -7.98
CA VAL A 92 -3.65 17.26 -8.04
C VAL A 92 -4.45 17.43 -9.34
N TYR A 93 -4.09 16.66 -10.38
CA TYR A 93 -4.70 16.77 -11.71
C TYR A 93 -5.26 15.41 -12.14
N THR A 94 -6.46 15.09 -11.67
CA THR A 94 -7.23 14.00 -12.24
C THR A 94 -8.27 14.58 -13.18
N LYS A 95 -8.38 14.05 -14.41
CA LYS A 95 -9.55 14.38 -15.24
C LYS A 95 -10.74 13.72 -14.57
N HIS A 96 -11.64 14.54 -14.04
CA HIS A 96 -12.90 14.09 -13.49
C HIS A 96 -13.74 13.44 -14.61
N GLY A 97 -13.85 12.16 -14.57
CA GLY A 97 -14.76 11.37 -15.41
C GLY A 97 -15.39 10.33 -14.51
N ALA A 98 -16.68 10.16 -14.62
CA ALA A 98 -17.54 9.50 -13.65
C ALA A 98 -17.27 8.02 -13.32
N ALA A 99 -16.14 7.44 -13.67
CA ALA A 99 -15.87 6.03 -13.38
C ALA A 99 -14.39 5.58 -13.35
N HIS A 100 -13.41 6.44 -13.69
CA HIS A 100 -12.01 5.98 -13.69
C HIS A 100 -11.06 7.11 -13.34
N LEU A 101 -10.25 6.89 -12.29
CA LEU A 101 -9.07 7.70 -12.04
C LEU A 101 -8.09 7.49 -13.20
N THR A 102 -7.85 8.51 -14.00
CA THR A 102 -6.84 8.46 -15.04
C THR A 102 -5.62 9.25 -14.57
N PHE A 103 -4.55 8.55 -14.21
CA PHE A 103 -3.24 9.18 -14.15
C PHE A 103 -2.83 9.52 -15.60
N THR A 104 -3.08 10.76 -16.00
CA THR A 104 -2.61 11.23 -17.32
C THR A 104 -1.08 11.22 -17.34
N GLY A 105 -0.48 11.19 -18.53
CA GLY A 105 0.98 11.32 -18.65
C GLY A 105 1.52 12.56 -17.94
N ASP A 106 0.79 13.67 -17.98
CA ASP A 106 1.16 14.91 -17.28
C ASP A 106 1.11 14.74 -15.75
N THR A 107 0.12 14.02 -15.23
CA THR A 107 0.02 13.71 -13.80
C THR A 107 1.19 12.84 -13.35
N GLN A 108 1.55 11.81 -14.14
CA GLN A 108 2.68 10.94 -13.85
C GLN A 108 4.00 11.72 -13.81
N VAL A 109 4.22 12.59 -14.80
CA VAL A 109 5.42 13.45 -14.85
C VAL A 109 5.45 14.40 -13.66
N ALA A 110 4.32 15.04 -13.32
CA ALA A 110 4.25 15.96 -12.19
C ALA A 110 4.53 15.26 -10.85
N LEU A 111 3.96 14.07 -10.63
CA LEU A 111 4.20 13.30 -9.42
C LEU A 111 5.66 12.80 -9.34
N HIS A 112 6.24 12.39 -10.49
CA HIS A 112 7.64 11.96 -10.55
C HIS A 112 8.58 13.10 -10.20
N ASN A 113 8.43 14.25 -10.84
CA ASN A 113 9.23 15.45 -10.53
C ASN A 113 9.08 15.85 -9.07
N HIS A 114 7.85 15.82 -8.53
CA HIS A 114 7.60 16.15 -7.13
C HIS A 114 8.29 15.17 -6.17
N LEU A 115 8.30 13.88 -6.49
CA LEU A 115 9.00 12.87 -5.70
C LEU A 115 10.51 13.12 -5.74
N GLU A 116 11.09 13.31 -6.93
CA GLU A 116 12.54 13.54 -7.08
C GLU A 116 13.01 14.84 -6.41
N GLU A 117 12.25 15.93 -6.56
CA GLU A 117 12.64 17.24 -6.01
C GLU A 117 12.49 17.30 -4.49
N ASN A 118 11.44 16.71 -3.92
CA ASN A 118 11.11 16.87 -2.51
C ASN A 118 11.47 15.66 -1.64
N TYR A 119 11.61 14.49 -2.26
CA TYR A 119 11.87 13.23 -1.57
C TYR A 119 12.87 12.33 -2.30
N PRO A 120 14.07 12.83 -2.66
CA PRO A 120 15.02 12.12 -3.53
C PRO A 120 15.55 10.81 -2.94
N GLN A 121 15.32 10.56 -1.65
CA GLN A 121 15.74 9.33 -0.96
C GLN A 121 14.58 8.35 -0.72
N LYS A 122 13.43 8.57 -1.35
CA LYS A 122 12.27 7.71 -1.21
C LYS A 122 12.00 6.95 -2.48
N ASP A 123 11.66 5.69 -2.31
CA ASP A 123 11.23 4.82 -3.38
C ASP A 123 9.74 5.05 -3.68
N LEU A 124 9.36 4.94 -4.95
CA LEU A 124 7.96 4.86 -5.34
C LEU A 124 7.44 3.46 -5.02
N LEU A 125 6.62 3.35 -3.98
CA LEU A 125 6.13 2.06 -3.46
C LEU A 125 4.78 1.63 -4.03
N GLY A 126 4.12 2.49 -4.79
CA GLY A 126 2.85 2.18 -5.40
C GLY A 126 1.89 3.36 -5.41
N TRP A 127 0.61 3.05 -5.47
CA TRP A 127 -0.44 4.05 -5.62
C TRP A 127 -1.71 3.68 -4.84
N TYR A 128 -2.55 4.67 -4.61
CA TYR A 128 -3.87 4.48 -4.02
C TYR A 128 -4.93 5.22 -4.82
N HIS A 129 -6.17 4.77 -4.74
CA HIS A 129 -7.33 5.47 -5.26
C HIS A 129 -8.60 5.12 -4.49
N THR A 130 -9.65 5.90 -4.74
CA THR A 130 -10.95 5.67 -4.11
C THR A 130 -11.92 5.02 -5.08
N HIS A 131 -12.84 4.22 -4.52
CA HIS A 131 -14.00 3.64 -5.20
C HIS A 131 -15.29 4.10 -4.51
N PRO A 132 -15.79 5.34 -4.74
CA PRO A 132 -16.98 5.85 -4.07
C PRO A 132 -18.20 4.95 -4.34
N ARG A 133 -18.79 4.37 -3.31
CA ARG A 133 -19.96 3.47 -3.34
C ARG A 133 -19.79 2.16 -4.11
N MET A 134 -18.55 1.77 -4.43
CA MET A 134 -18.29 0.57 -5.23
C MET A 134 -17.67 -0.59 -4.43
N GLY A 135 -17.16 -0.32 -3.22
CA GLY A 135 -16.49 -1.33 -2.40
C GLY A 135 -14.99 -1.47 -2.70
N VAL A 136 -14.36 -2.49 -2.08
CA VAL A 136 -12.92 -2.73 -2.21
C VAL A 136 -12.66 -3.92 -3.13
N PHE A 137 -12.23 -3.63 -4.33
CA PHE A 137 -11.79 -4.60 -5.34
C PHE A 137 -10.81 -3.91 -6.30
N PHE A 138 -10.15 -4.67 -7.15
CA PHE A 138 -9.24 -4.16 -8.17
C PHE A 138 -9.87 -4.39 -9.54
N SER A 139 -10.20 -3.32 -10.26
CA SER A 139 -10.83 -3.42 -11.57
C SER A 139 -9.85 -3.90 -12.64
N GLN A 140 -10.35 -4.24 -13.83
CA GLN A 140 -9.49 -4.55 -14.97
C GLN A 140 -8.64 -3.34 -15.39
N TRP A 141 -9.19 -2.13 -15.26
CA TRP A 141 -8.47 -0.89 -15.52
C TRP A 141 -7.35 -0.66 -14.50
N ASP A 142 -7.62 -0.87 -13.22
CA ASP A 142 -6.62 -0.77 -12.16
C ASP A 142 -5.49 -1.79 -12.37
N THR A 143 -5.84 -3.01 -12.79
CA THR A 143 -4.87 -4.05 -13.11
C THR A 143 -3.98 -3.62 -14.25
N TRP A 144 -4.56 -3.08 -15.33
CA TRP A 144 -3.79 -2.57 -16.47
C TRP A 144 -2.89 -1.41 -16.05
N LEU A 145 -3.41 -0.46 -15.29
CA LEU A 145 -2.65 0.70 -14.79
C LEU A 145 -1.49 0.23 -13.91
N HIS A 146 -1.75 -0.67 -12.97
CA HIS A 146 -0.72 -1.18 -12.06
C HIS A 146 0.37 -1.96 -12.80
N GLN A 147 0.02 -2.76 -13.81
CA GLN A 147 0.99 -3.49 -14.61
C GLN A 147 1.88 -2.59 -15.47
N ASN A 148 1.35 -1.48 -15.99
CA ASN A 148 2.07 -0.62 -16.90
C ASN A 148 2.88 0.49 -16.22
N PHE A 149 2.44 0.97 -15.05
CA PHE A 149 3.06 2.11 -14.37
C PHE A 149 3.76 1.75 -13.06
N PHE A 150 3.48 0.56 -12.51
CA PHE A 150 4.08 0.08 -11.27
C PHE A 150 4.60 -1.36 -11.48
N PRO A 151 5.62 -1.55 -12.34
CA PRO A 151 6.06 -2.88 -12.78
C PRO A 151 6.86 -3.64 -11.73
N GLU A 152 7.38 -2.95 -10.70
CA GLU A 152 8.26 -3.57 -9.74
C GLU A 152 7.50 -4.52 -8.79
N PRO A 153 8.07 -5.68 -8.45
CA PRO A 153 7.36 -6.70 -7.67
C PRO A 153 6.96 -6.25 -6.26
N TRP A 154 7.67 -5.27 -5.70
CA TRP A 154 7.35 -4.70 -4.37
C TRP A 154 6.34 -3.56 -4.40
N GLN A 155 5.96 -3.07 -5.57
CA GLN A 155 4.96 -2.01 -5.66
C GLN A 155 3.57 -2.56 -5.39
N VAL A 156 2.83 -1.84 -4.57
CA VAL A 156 1.51 -2.22 -4.11
C VAL A 156 0.45 -1.21 -4.56
N ALA A 157 -0.79 -1.64 -4.62
CA ALA A 157 -1.92 -0.74 -4.82
C ALA A 157 -2.84 -0.76 -3.59
N LEU A 158 -3.56 0.34 -3.35
CA LEU A 158 -4.49 0.45 -2.25
C LEU A 158 -5.80 1.06 -2.75
N VAL A 159 -6.92 0.42 -2.43
CA VAL A 159 -8.27 0.90 -2.74
C VAL A 159 -8.97 1.30 -1.45
N ILE A 160 -9.63 2.46 -1.48
CA ILE A 160 -10.43 2.99 -0.37
C ILE A 160 -11.85 3.22 -0.86
N GLU A 161 -12.83 2.72 -0.14
CA GLU A 161 -14.22 3.11 -0.29
C GLU A 161 -14.58 4.07 0.86
N PRO A 162 -14.68 5.39 0.57
CA PRO A 162 -14.74 6.40 1.62
C PRO A 162 -16.09 6.47 2.33
N HIS A 163 -17.22 6.11 1.68
CA HIS A 163 -18.54 6.16 2.31
C HIS A 163 -18.71 5.10 3.40
N GLN A 164 -18.16 3.90 3.20
CA GLN A 164 -18.26 2.81 4.17
C GLN A 164 -17.06 2.78 5.10
N SER A 165 -16.07 3.65 4.88
CA SER A 165 -14.80 3.63 5.62
C SER A 165 -14.16 2.24 5.60
N ILE A 166 -13.96 1.70 4.40
CA ILE A 166 -13.28 0.42 4.18
C ILE A 166 -12.10 0.61 3.22
N GLY A 167 -11.11 -0.27 3.33
CA GLY A 167 -9.95 -0.20 2.44
C GLY A 167 -9.13 -1.48 2.47
N GLY A 168 -8.26 -1.65 1.49
CA GLY A 168 -7.43 -2.83 1.39
C GLY A 168 -6.28 -2.68 0.40
N LEU A 169 -5.19 -3.38 0.69
CA LEU A 169 -4.01 -3.46 -0.15
C LEU A 169 -4.12 -4.61 -1.14
N PHE A 170 -3.67 -4.37 -2.35
CA PHE A 170 -3.47 -5.37 -3.39
C PHE A 170 -1.97 -5.56 -3.61
N ILE A 171 -1.52 -6.77 -3.40
CA ILE A 171 -0.11 -7.15 -3.38
C ILE A 171 0.08 -8.30 -4.36
N ARG A 172 1.10 -8.21 -5.24
CA ARG A 172 1.43 -9.30 -6.15
C ARG A 172 1.80 -10.56 -5.40
N GLN A 173 1.33 -11.68 -5.91
CA GLN A 173 1.74 -13.00 -5.45
C GLN A 173 3.20 -13.27 -5.90
N PRO A 174 3.89 -14.26 -5.31
CA PRO A 174 5.26 -14.62 -5.72
C PRO A 174 5.43 -14.96 -7.20
N ASP A 175 4.36 -15.39 -7.86
CA ASP A 175 4.33 -15.67 -9.31
C ASP A 175 4.09 -14.41 -10.16
N GLY A 176 3.97 -13.23 -9.54
CA GLY A 176 3.70 -11.95 -10.19
C GLY A 176 2.21 -11.68 -10.46
N SER A 177 1.32 -12.63 -10.22
CA SER A 177 -0.12 -12.44 -10.37
C SER A 177 -0.69 -11.50 -9.31
N LEU A 178 -1.85 -10.90 -9.60
CA LEU A 178 -2.59 -10.07 -8.66
C LEU A 178 -4.06 -10.53 -8.67
N ASP A 179 -4.56 -10.94 -7.50
CA ASP A 179 -5.96 -11.31 -7.34
C ASP A 179 -6.81 -10.04 -7.16
N GLN A 180 -7.71 -9.78 -8.09
CA GLN A 180 -8.57 -8.59 -8.12
C GLN A 180 -9.59 -8.51 -6.99
N ARG A 181 -9.86 -9.63 -6.32
CA ARG A 181 -10.86 -9.72 -5.25
C ARG A 181 -10.26 -9.94 -3.87
N ARG A 182 -8.98 -10.27 -3.81
CA ARG A 182 -8.28 -10.54 -2.57
C ARG A 182 -7.45 -9.34 -2.16
N TYR A 183 -7.93 -8.60 -1.17
CA TYR A 183 -7.15 -7.55 -0.53
C TYR A 183 -6.52 -8.03 0.77
N PHE A 184 -5.48 -7.32 1.18
CA PHE A 184 -4.72 -7.57 2.40
C PHE A 184 -4.82 -6.37 3.35
N GLY A 185 -4.53 -6.62 4.60
CA GLY A 185 -4.25 -5.56 5.57
C GLY A 185 -2.78 -5.14 5.54
N PHE A 186 -2.34 -4.49 6.60
CA PHE A 186 -0.98 -3.96 6.71
C PHE A 186 -0.53 -3.88 8.18
N TYR A 187 0.74 -3.54 8.37
CA TYR A 187 1.31 -3.26 9.67
C TYR A 187 1.32 -1.74 9.92
N GLU A 188 0.50 -1.27 10.85
CA GLU A 188 0.49 0.11 11.28
C GLU A 188 1.69 0.35 12.20
N LEU A 189 2.59 1.25 11.81
CA LEU A 189 3.69 1.68 12.68
C LEU A 189 3.16 2.62 13.75
N THR A 190 3.25 2.18 15.01
CA THR A 190 2.77 2.91 16.16
C THR A 190 3.95 3.42 17.01
N ASN A 191 3.76 4.53 17.71
CA ASN A 191 4.63 4.88 18.81
C ASN A 191 4.24 4.03 20.03
N ARG A 192 5.23 3.59 20.83
CA ARG A 192 5.05 2.67 21.97
C ARG A 192 3.92 3.04 22.94
N ASN A 193 3.50 4.31 22.96
CA ASN A 193 2.48 4.86 23.85
C ASN A 193 1.19 5.28 23.13
N GLN A 194 1.06 5.02 21.84
CA GLN A 194 -0.13 5.37 21.05
C GLN A 194 -0.79 4.09 20.53
N GLY A 195 -2.10 4.02 20.70
CA GLY A 195 -2.90 2.94 20.12
C GLY A 195 -2.99 3.03 18.61
N GLY A 196 -3.55 2.00 17.98
CA GLY A 196 -3.86 2.01 16.56
C GLY A 196 -4.89 3.07 16.22
N ILE A 197 -4.76 3.67 15.03
CA ILE A 197 -5.67 4.69 14.50
C ILE A 197 -6.45 4.21 13.28
N VAL A 198 -6.20 3.00 12.80
CA VAL A 198 -6.91 2.45 11.65
C VAL A 198 -8.37 2.21 12.03
N PHE A 199 -9.26 2.84 11.28
CA PHE A 199 -10.71 2.82 11.54
C PHE A 199 -11.51 2.11 10.42
N TRP A 200 -10.83 1.46 9.49
CA TRP A 200 -11.52 0.75 8.41
C TRP A 200 -12.32 -0.44 8.93
N HIS A 201 -13.63 -0.40 8.67
CA HIS A 201 -14.59 -1.36 9.23
C HIS A 201 -14.39 -2.80 8.74
N ASN A 202 -13.72 -3.01 7.62
CA ASN A 202 -13.41 -4.33 7.06
C ASN A 202 -12.08 -4.92 7.57
N LEU A 203 -11.33 -4.16 8.38
CA LEU A 203 -10.10 -4.63 9.01
C LEU A 203 -10.28 -4.80 10.53
N GLN A 204 -9.47 -5.67 11.11
CA GLN A 204 -9.36 -5.88 12.56
C GLN A 204 -7.90 -6.10 12.96
N PRO A 205 -7.53 -5.76 14.21
CA PRO A 205 -6.21 -6.16 14.71
C PRO A 205 -6.06 -7.68 14.69
N ALA A 206 -4.93 -8.17 14.21
CA ALA A 206 -4.62 -9.58 14.33
C ALA A 206 -4.49 -9.94 15.82
N SER A 207 -5.18 -10.99 16.26
CA SER A 207 -5.03 -11.52 17.62
C SER A 207 -3.56 -11.91 17.83
N ILE A 208 -2.94 -11.44 18.88
CA ILE A 208 -1.62 -11.89 19.31
C ILE A 208 -1.80 -13.34 19.76
N ARG A 209 -1.61 -14.29 18.85
CA ARG A 209 -1.39 -15.67 19.27
C ARG A 209 0.01 -15.73 19.86
N ASN A 210 0.09 -16.13 21.13
CA ASN A 210 1.35 -16.48 21.77
C ASN A 210 2.07 -17.49 20.88
N GLU A 211 3.14 -17.09 20.23
CA GLU A 211 4.08 -17.96 19.50
C GLU A 211 4.86 -18.89 20.44
N GLN A 212 4.53 -18.87 21.73
CA GLN A 212 5.16 -19.73 22.78
C GLN A 212 4.64 -21.18 22.82
N SER A 213 3.69 -21.57 21.94
CA SER A 213 3.14 -22.94 22.01
C SER A 213 3.79 -23.94 21.05
N GLN A 214 4.80 -23.58 20.27
CA GLN A 214 5.46 -24.53 19.34
C GLN A 214 6.84 -25.05 19.80
N GLU A 215 7.40 -24.55 20.88
CA GLU A 215 8.68 -25.08 21.40
C GLU A 215 8.54 -26.24 22.41
N VAL A 216 7.34 -26.61 22.83
CA VAL A 216 7.14 -27.64 23.88
C VAL A 216 6.80 -29.03 23.32
N ILE A 217 6.69 -29.24 22.01
CA ILE A 217 6.35 -30.56 21.43
C ILE A 217 7.57 -31.26 20.85
N ASN A 218 8.75 -30.68 20.86
CA ASN A 218 10.00 -31.33 20.37
C ASN A 218 11.12 -31.33 21.41
N SER A 219 10.79 -31.65 22.65
CA SER A 219 11.78 -31.99 23.67
C SER A 219 11.50 -33.39 24.24
#